data_79a10323e64ed0ae70122dbb15bbf6c4
#
_entry.id   79a10323e64ed0ae70122dbb15bbf6c4
#
_cell.length_a   1.000
_cell.length_b   1.000
_cell.length_c   1.000
_cell.angle_alpha   90.00
_cell.angle_beta   90.00
_cell.angle_gamma   90.00
#
_symmetry.space_group_name_H-M   'P 1'
#
loop_
_entity.id
_entity.type
_entity.pdbx_description
1 polymer ?
#
loop_
_entity_poly.entity_id
_entity_poly.type
_entity_poly.pdbx_seq_one_letter_code
_entity_poly.pdbx_strand_id
1 'polypeptide(L)'
;AGDTVLFGSYEQDNYISNGKEAIEWLVLAKEENRMLVISQYTLDCRQYNTSYTSVTWESCTLRKWLNEDFFNAAFSDEEKNRILAATVSADKNPDYKTDPGNATQDKVFLLSIAEANEYFKNDESRMCVPTAYAKANGAYTNSSYVKGDVAACWWWLRSPGDRQNCASYILYGNID
;
A
#
# COMPACT_ATOMS: atom_id res chain seq x y z
N ALA A 1 4.16 -17.89 -0.09
CA ALA A 1 3.61 -16.71 0.58
C ALA A 1 3.87 -16.82 2.08
N GLY A 2 4.19 -15.71 2.74
CA GLY A 2 4.49 -15.68 4.17
C GLY A 2 5.97 -15.51 4.54
N ASP A 3 6.88 -15.63 3.59
CA ASP A 3 8.29 -15.25 3.81
C ASP A 3 8.41 -13.73 3.79
N THR A 4 9.42 -13.17 4.49
CA THR A 4 9.76 -11.76 4.43
C THR A 4 11.12 -11.53 3.79
N VAL A 5 11.30 -10.37 3.18
CA VAL A 5 12.57 -9.93 2.60
C VAL A 5 12.84 -8.47 2.98
N LEU A 6 14.11 -8.12 3.15
CA LEU A 6 14.53 -6.72 3.36
C LEU A 6 14.97 -6.12 2.02
N PHE A 7 14.42 -4.95 1.68
CA PHE A 7 14.75 -4.27 0.44
C PHE A 7 14.35 -2.78 0.51
N GLY A 8 15.26 -1.89 0.17
CA GLY A 8 15.09 -0.45 0.36
C GLY A 8 15.10 -0.01 1.82
N SER A 9 14.97 1.28 2.05
CA SER A 9 14.93 1.87 3.38
C SER A 9 14.02 3.09 3.41
N TYR A 10 13.28 3.25 4.50
CA TYR A 10 12.39 4.39 4.72
C TYR A 10 12.36 4.72 6.20
N GLU A 11 12.05 5.97 6.54
CA GLU A 11 11.89 6.37 7.94
C GLU A 11 10.74 5.59 8.60
N GLN A 12 10.99 4.96 9.75
CA GLN A 12 9.99 4.15 10.43
C GLN A 12 9.87 4.46 11.92
N ASP A 13 10.96 4.76 12.62
CA ASP A 13 10.93 4.99 14.06
C ASP A 13 10.59 6.44 14.45
N ASN A 14 10.47 7.35 13.47
CA ASN A 14 10.24 8.77 13.63
C ASN A 14 11.39 9.52 14.33
N TYR A 15 12.62 9.02 14.19
CA TYR A 15 13.82 9.65 14.71
C TYR A 15 14.78 10.00 13.56
N ILE A 16 14.43 11.02 12.80
CA ILE A 16 15.07 11.41 11.51
C ILE A 16 16.61 11.48 11.57
N SER A 17 17.20 11.74 12.73
CA SER A 17 18.65 11.93 12.87
C SER A 17 19.47 10.63 12.88
N ASN A 18 18.83 9.46 13.04
CA ASN A 18 19.51 8.16 13.02
C ASN A 18 19.53 7.50 11.62
N GLY A 19 18.78 8.09 10.67
CA GLY A 19 18.68 7.60 9.30
C GLY A 19 17.42 6.78 9.07
N LYS A 20 17.36 6.09 7.95
CA LYS A 20 16.20 5.30 7.52
C LYS A 20 16.39 3.82 7.88
N GLU A 21 15.33 3.16 8.31
CA GLU A 21 15.33 1.74 8.60
C GLU A 21 15.06 0.91 7.33
N ALA A 22 15.62 -0.30 7.27
CA ALA A 22 15.35 -1.25 6.19
C ALA A 22 13.85 -1.59 6.14
N ILE A 23 13.27 -1.57 4.95
CA ILE A 23 11.87 -1.95 4.77
C ILE A 23 11.76 -3.48 4.74
N GLU A 24 10.91 -4.02 5.59
CA GLU A 24 10.52 -5.42 5.57
C GLU A 24 9.30 -5.60 4.66
N TRP A 25 9.39 -6.54 3.72
CA TRP A 25 8.36 -6.85 2.75
C TRP A 25 7.85 -8.27 2.94
N LEU A 26 6.55 -8.44 3.01
CA LEU A 26 5.89 -9.74 2.95
C LEU A 26 5.77 -10.19 1.49
N VAL A 27 6.20 -11.42 1.20
CA VAL A 27 6.12 -12.00 -0.13
C VAL A 27 4.72 -12.54 -0.38
N LEU A 28 4.00 -11.94 -1.33
CA LEU A 28 2.66 -12.33 -1.75
C LEU A 28 2.68 -13.44 -2.80
N ALA A 29 3.55 -13.30 -3.82
CA ALA A 29 3.71 -14.28 -4.88
C ALA A 29 5.17 -14.37 -5.33
N LYS A 30 5.57 -15.56 -5.80
CA LYS A 30 6.89 -15.83 -6.40
C LYS A 30 6.70 -16.45 -7.77
N GLU A 31 7.47 -15.93 -8.73
CA GLU A 31 7.68 -16.51 -10.04
C GLU A 31 9.20 -16.82 -10.20
N GLU A 32 9.59 -17.46 -11.29
CA GLU A 32 10.98 -17.91 -11.48
C GLU A 32 12.02 -16.79 -11.26
N ASN A 33 11.75 -15.57 -11.78
CA ASN A 33 12.71 -14.46 -11.80
C ASN A 33 12.20 -13.20 -11.08
N ARG A 34 11.02 -13.24 -10.47
CA ARG A 34 10.43 -12.09 -9.77
C ARG A 34 9.54 -12.49 -8.61
N MET A 35 9.30 -11.55 -7.72
CA MET A 35 8.34 -11.69 -6.65
C MET A 35 7.47 -10.44 -6.53
N LEU A 36 6.22 -10.64 -6.14
CA LEU A 36 5.33 -9.58 -5.69
C LEU A 36 5.43 -9.48 -4.17
N VAL A 37 5.64 -8.27 -3.68
CA VAL A 37 5.80 -8.02 -2.25
C VAL A 37 4.90 -6.85 -1.80
N ILE A 38 4.49 -6.87 -0.54
CA ILE A 38 3.81 -5.75 0.12
C ILE A 38 4.58 -5.40 1.39
N SER A 39 4.62 -4.11 1.77
CA SER A 39 5.27 -3.71 3.02
C SER A 39 4.59 -4.38 4.22
N GLN A 40 5.40 -4.91 5.15
CA GLN A 40 4.92 -5.56 6.37
C GLN A 40 4.17 -4.59 7.27
N TYR A 41 4.54 -3.31 7.24
CA TYR A 41 3.97 -2.21 8.03
C TYR A 41 3.44 -1.11 7.11
N THR A 42 2.48 -0.32 7.61
CA THR A 42 2.11 0.94 6.96
C THR A 42 3.24 1.95 7.18
N LEU A 43 3.92 2.32 6.10
CA LEU A 43 5.17 3.10 6.16
C LEU A 43 4.93 4.61 6.28
N ASP A 44 3.82 5.12 5.74
CA ASP A 44 3.48 6.55 5.73
C ASP A 44 1.95 6.71 5.76
N CYS A 45 1.47 7.94 6.00
CA CYS A 45 0.07 8.30 5.94
C CYS A 45 -0.15 9.42 4.93
N ARG A 46 -0.86 9.10 3.84
CA ARG A 46 -1.12 10.00 2.72
C ARG A 46 -2.57 9.96 2.27
N GLN A 47 -3.08 11.09 1.81
CA GLN A 47 -4.37 11.12 1.13
C GLN A 47 -4.29 10.35 -0.19
N TYR A 48 -5.34 9.63 -0.57
CA TYR A 48 -5.44 8.99 -1.87
C TYR A 48 -5.38 10.01 -3.01
N ASN A 49 -6.11 11.11 -2.83
CA ASN A 49 -6.04 12.27 -3.72
C ASN A 49 -6.11 13.56 -2.91
N THR A 50 -5.29 14.54 -3.26
CA THR A 50 -5.22 15.83 -2.54
C THR A 50 -6.41 16.74 -2.81
N SER A 51 -7.22 16.45 -3.84
CA SER A 51 -8.43 17.16 -4.18
C SER A 51 -9.65 16.26 -4.04
N TYR A 52 -10.74 16.78 -3.50
CA TYR A 52 -12.00 16.03 -3.37
C TYR A 52 -12.80 16.11 -4.68
N THR A 53 -12.33 15.39 -5.69
CA THR A 53 -12.89 15.32 -7.05
C THR A 53 -12.97 13.86 -7.50
N SER A 54 -13.73 13.58 -8.57
CA SER A 54 -13.71 12.28 -9.23
C SER A 54 -12.27 11.88 -9.58
N VAL A 55 -11.89 10.68 -9.19
CA VAL A 55 -10.52 10.19 -9.30
C VAL A 55 -10.50 8.68 -9.51
N THR A 56 -9.48 8.21 -10.21
CA THR A 56 -9.15 6.78 -10.38
C THR A 56 -7.72 6.54 -9.92
N TRP A 57 -7.31 5.28 -9.81
CA TRP A 57 -5.90 4.96 -9.56
C TRP A 57 -4.97 5.64 -10.57
N GLU A 58 -5.33 5.61 -11.85
CA GLU A 58 -4.56 6.22 -12.94
C GLU A 58 -4.22 7.70 -12.68
N SER A 59 -5.16 8.45 -12.09
CA SER A 59 -5.07 9.90 -11.96
C SER A 59 -4.79 10.41 -10.55
N CYS A 60 -4.80 9.54 -9.52
CA CYS A 60 -4.66 9.97 -8.14
C CYS A 60 -3.25 10.46 -7.79
N THR A 61 -3.19 11.41 -6.86
CA THR A 61 -1.91 11.98 -6.42
C THR A 61 -1.06 10.98 -5.63
N LEU A 62 -1.66 9.99 -4.96
CA LEU A 62 -0.94 8.95 -4.25
C LEU A 62 -0.13 8.05 -5.19
N ARG A 63 -0.69 7.64 -6.34
CA ARG A 63 0.05 6.87 -7.35
C ARG A 63 1.28 7.62 -7.83
N LYS A 64 1.12 8.92 -8.14
CA LYS A 64 2.24 9.76 -8.56
C LYS A 64 3.33 9.80 -7.49
N TRP A 65 2.94 10.08 -6.25
CA TRP A 65 3.86 10.13 -5.12
C TRP A 65 4.59 8.79 -4.91
N LEU A 66 3.88 7.66 -5.01
CA LEU A 66 4.49 6.32 -4.86
C LEU A 66 5.57 6.04 -5.92
N ASN A 67 5.33 6.43 -7.18
CA ASN A 67 6.23 6.15 -8.30
C ASN A 67 7.31 7.23 -8.52
N GLU A 68 7.20 8.38 -7.86
CA GLU A 68 8.18 9.48 -7.91
C GLU A 68 8.87 9.66 -6.55
N ASP A 69 8.20 10.30 -5.58
CA ASP A 69 8.83 10.72 -4.32
C ASP A 69 9.23 9.53 -3.44
N PHE A 70 8.29 8.61 -3.18
CA PHE A 70 8.55 7.42 -2.37
C PHE A 70 9.59 6.53 -3.04
N PHE A 71 9.43 6.23 -4.33
CA PHE A 71 10.36 5.40 -5.09
C PHE A 71 11.79 5.95 -5.05
N ASN A 72 11.95 7.26 -5.19
CA ASN A 72 13.27 7.89 -5.12
C ASN A 72 13.81 7.97 -3.70
N ALA A 73 12.95 8.12 -2.70
CA ALA A 73 13.36 8.21 -1.30
C ALA A 73 13.71 6.85 -0.69
N ALA A 74 13.00 5.79 -1.08
CA ALA A 74 13.09 4.48 -0.43
C ALA A 74 14.15 3.55 -1.04
N PHE A 75 14.56 3.76 -2.28
CA PHE A 75 15.43 2.83 -2.99
C PHE A 75 16.69 3.52 -3.54
N SER A 76 17.84 2.87 -3.35
CA SER A 76 19.10 3.24 -4.01
C SER A 76 19.01 3.02 -5.53
N ASP A 77 19.94 3.57 -6.30
CA ASP A 77 19.94 3.40 -7.76
C ASP A 77 20.13 1.92 -8.18
N GLU A 78 20.89 1.15 -7.42
CA GLU A 78 21.03 -0.30 -7.64
C GLU A 78 19.69 -1.02 -7.40
N GLU A 79 19.00 -0.72 -6.31
CA GLU A 79 17.70 -1.29 -5.97
C GLU A 79 16.62 -0.88 -6.98
N LYS A 80 16.59 0.38 -7.41
CA LYS A 80 15.66 0.88 -8.45
C LYS A 80 15.77 0.10 -9.76
N ASN A 81 16.99 -0.31 -10.14
CA ASN A 81 17.26 -1.10 -11.34
C ASN A 81 16.71 -2.54 -11.23
N ARG A 82 16.46 -3.03 -10.03
CA ARG A 82 15.89 -4.36 -9.77
C ARG A 82 14.36 -4.34 -9.67
N ILE A 83 13.75 -3.18 -9.50
CA ILE A 83 12.29 -3.04 -9.42
C ILE A 83 11.71 -2.98 -10.83
N LEU A 84 10.93 -3.98 -11.18
CA LEU A 84 10.29 -4.09 -12.49
C LEU A 84 9.02 -3.23 -12.54
N ALA A 85 8.80 -2.57 -13.67
CA ALA A 85 7.49 -2.00 -13.95
C ALA A 85 6.50 -3.12 -14.28
N ALA A 86 5.32 -3.07 -13.66
CA ALA A 86 4.24 -4.02 -13.89
C ALA A 86 3.04 -3.32 -14.54
N THR A 87 2.32 -4.06 -15.38
CA THR A 87 0.99 -3.63 -15.82
C THR A 87 0.01 -3.87 -14.67
N VAL A 88 -0.51 -2.78 -14.11
CA VAL A 88 -1.45 -2.78 -12.99
C VAL A 88 -2.86 -2.62 -13.55
N SER A 89 -3.71 -3.64 -13.37
CA SER A 89 -5.08 -3.65 -13.87
C SER A 89 -5.97 -2.59 -13.20
N ALA A 90 -6.95 -2.10 -13.93
CA ALA A 90 -8.00 -1.24 -13.41
C ALA A 90 -9.20 -2.11 -12.97
N ASP A 91 -9.08 -2.74 -11.79
CA ASP A 91 -10.10 -3.65 -11.28
C ASP A 91 -11.29 -2.89 -10.71
N LYS A 92 -12.49 -3.27 -11.14
CA LYS A 92 -13.74 -2.71 -10.67
C LYS A 92 -13.99 -3.06 -9.20
N ASN A 93 -14.69 -2.16 -8.51
CA ASN A 93 -15.33 -2.54 -7.25
C ASN A 93 -16.47 -3.53 -7.54
N PRO A 94 -16.54 -4.68 -6.86
CA PRO A 94 -17.57 -5.68 -7.12
C PRO A 94 -18.98 -5.23 -6.73
N ASP A 95 -19.10 -4.32 -5.76
CA ASP A 95 -20.37 -3.90 -5.16
C ASP A 95 -20.91 -2.59 -5.75
N TYR A 96 -20.05 -1.80 -6.40
CA TYR A 96 -20.38 -0.46 -6.90
C TYR A 96 -20.06 -0.33 -8.40
N LYS A 97 -20.78 0.58 -9.08
CA LYS A 97 -20.61 0.86 -10.52
C LYS A 97 -19.66 2.01 -10.80
N THR A 98 -18.75 2.29 -9.87
CA THR A 98 -17.72 3.32 -10.02
C THR A 98 -16.68 2.92 -11.08
N ASP A 99 -16.22 3.91 -11.83
CA ASP A 99 -15.25 3.71 -12.91
C ASP A 99 -13.85 3.47 -12.32
N PRO A 100 -13.17 2.35 -12.62
CA PRO A 100 -11.82 2.08 -12.13
C PRO A 100 -10.73 2.83 -12.93
N GLY A 101 -11.06 3.46 -14.06
CA GLY A 101 -10.12 4.08 -14.98
C GLY A 101 -9.44 3.07 -15.89
N ASN A 102 -8.21 3.37 -16.30
CA ASN A 102 -7.41 2.53 -17.18
C ASN A 102 -6.29 1.80 -16.42
N ALA A 103 -5.80 0.73 -17.01
CA ALA A 103 -4.58 0.05 -16.54
C ALA A 103 -3.37 0.99 -16.61
N THR A 104 -2.44 0.83 -15.67
CA THR A 104 -1.25 1.67 -15.56
C THR A 104 0.03 0.85 -15.62
N GLN A 105 1.16 1.53 -15.83
CA GLN A 105 2.49 0.94 -15.67
C GLN A 105 3.12 1.53 -14.42
N ASP A 106 3.31 0.69 -13.40
CA ASP A 106 3.79 1.14 -12.10
C ASP A 106 4.91 0.25 -11.56
N LYS A 107 5.83 0.84 -10.81
CA LYS A 107 6.86 0.15 -10.04
C LYS A 107 6.42 -0.08 -8.59
N VAL A 108 5.66 0.87 -8.06
CA VAL A 108 5.07 0.80 -6.71
C VAL A 108 3.57 1.08 -6.83
N PHE A 109 2.75 0.18 -6.31
CA PHE A 109 1.30 0.27 -6.46
C PHE A 109 0.55 -0.31 -5.25
N LEU A 110 -0.72 0.02 -5.14
CA LEU A 110 -1.62 -0.54 -4.14
C LEU A 110 -2.28 -1.81 -4.69
N LEU A 111 -2.68 -2.73 -3.82
CA LEU A 111 -3.51 -3.86 -4.22
C LEU A 111 -4.92 -3.40 -4.61
N SER A 112 -5.56 -4.14 -5.52
CA SER A 112 -7.01 -4.05 -5.73
C SER A 112 -7.78 -4.86 -4.68
N ILE A 113 -9.12 -4.73 -4.63
CA ILE A 113 -10.00 -5.58 -3.84
C ILE A 113 -9.79 -7.06 -4.21
N ALA A 114 -9.73 -7.38 -5.52
CA ALA A 114 -9.54 -8.74 -6.00
C ALA A 114 -8.20 -9.33 -5.51
N GLU A 115 -7.11 -8.59 -5.62
CA GLU A 115 -5.79 -9.02 -5.16
C GLU A 115 -5.72 -9.12 -3.62
N ALA A 116 -6.35 -8.22 -2.89
CA ALA A 116 -6.42 -8.32 -1.44
C ALA A 116 -7.15 -9.60 -0.98
N ASN A 117 -8.17 -10.02 -1.71
CA ASN A 117 -8.86 -11.28 -1.46
C ASN A 117 -8.07 -12.52 -1.93
N GLU A 118 -7.26 -12.38 -2.99
CA GLU A 118 -6.41 -13.46 -3.51
C GLU A 118 -5.24 -13.77 -2.56
N TYR A 119 -4.55 -12.73 -2.10
CA TYR A 119 -3.30 -12.91 -1.34
C TYR A 119 -3.50 -13.08 0.16
N PHE A 120 -4.63 -12.63 0.71
CA PHE A 120 -4.92 -12.73 2.13
C PHE A 120 -6.14 -13.63 2.40
N LYS A 121 -5.96 -14.62 3.26
CA LYS A 121 -6.99 -15.65 3.52
C LYS A 121 -8.21 -15.14 4.29
N ASN A 122 -8.04 -14.10 5.10
CA ASN A 122 -9.08 -13.58 5.99
C ASN A 122 -8.74 -12.15 6.46
N ASP A 123 -9.66 -11.54 7.19
CA ASP A 123 -9.53 -10.18 7.72
C ASP A 123 -8.30 -10.00 8.61
N GLU A 124 -8.03 -10.97 9.49
CA GLU A 124 -6.88 -10.92 10.38
C GLU A 124 -5.55 -10.87 9.60
N SER A 125 -5.43 -11.64 8.51
CA SER A 125 -4.24 -11.63 7.67
C SER A 125 -4.04 -10.32 6.91
N ARG A 126 -5.13 -9.56 6.64
CA ARG A 126 -5.10 -8.23 6.04
C ARG A 126 -4.81 -7.10 7.03
N MET A 127 -4.91 -7.35 8.35
CA MET A 127 -4.57 -6.32 9.33
C MET A 127 -3.13 -5.86 9.14
N CYS A 128 -2.92 -4.54 9.19
CA CYS A 128 -1.61 -3.91 9.16
C CYS A 128 -1.45 -2.98 10.36
N VAL A 129 -0.24 -2.85 10.86
CA VAL A 129 0.09 -1.91 11.92
C VAL A 129 1.00 -0.82 11.37
N PRO A 130 0.85 0.44 11.82
CA PRO A 130 1.68 1.53 11.32
C PRO A 130 3.04 1.57 12.00
N THR A 131 4.03 2.05 11.29
CA THR A 131 5.29 2.51 11.86
C THR A 131 5.06 3.73 12.77
N ALA A 132 6.04 4.07 13.62
CA ALA A 132 5.97 5.29 14.44
C ALA A 132 5.91 6.54 13.57
N TYR A 133 6.64 6.54 12.45
CA TYR A 133 6.61 7.61 11.44
C TYR A 133 5.23 7.76 10.80
N ALA A 134 4.61 6.66 10.35
CA ALA A 134 3.26 6.71 9.80
C ALA A 134 2.24 7.25 10.81
N LYS A 135 2.36 6.86 12.10
CA LYS A 135 1.51 7.41 13.18
C LYS A 135 1.73 8.90 13.37
N ALA A 136 2.97 9.37 13.36
CA ALA A 136 3.30 10.80 13.45
C ALA A 136 2.71 11.60 12.28
N ASN A 137 2.61 10.98 11.08
CA ASN A 137 2.00 11.56 9.88
C ASN A 137 0.46 11.40 9.85
N GLY A 138 -0.17 10.85 10.88
CA GLY A 138 -1.62 10.82 11.03
C GLY A 138 -2.30 9.48 10.75
N ALA A 139 -1.55 8.37 10.63
CA ALA A 139 -2.15 7.04 10.50
C ALA A 139 -3.02 6.73 11.72
N TYR A 140 -4.33 6.62 11.48
CA TYR A 140 -5.30 6.35 12.52
C TYR A 140 -5.29 4.87 12.91
N THR A 141 -5.28 4.61 14.22
CA THR A 141 -5.31 3.27 14.80
C THR A 141 -6.50 3.09 15.74
N ASN A 142 -6.96 1.84 15.92
CA ASN A 142 -8.01 1.52 16.86
C ASN A 142 -7.58 0.35 17.74
N SER A 143 -7.53 0.59 19.05
CA SER A 143 -7.10 -0.39 20.05
C SER A 143 -8.04 -1.59 20.19
N SER A 144 -9.25 -1.56 19.62
CA SER A 144 -10.15 -2.71 19.56
C SER A 144 -9.75 -3.73 18.50
N TYR A 145 -8.85 -3.37 17.59
CA TYR A 145 -8.33 -4.22 16.54
C TYR A 145 -6.80 -4.25 16.63
N VAL A 146 -6.26 -5.38 17.02
CA VAL A 146 -4.82 -5.53 17.26
C VAL A 146 -4.25 -6.65 16.40
N LYS A 147 -3.02 -6.45 15.93
CA LYS A 147 -2.18 -7.49 15.34
C LYS A 147 -0.99 -7.70 16.27
N GLY A 148 -0.94 -8.85 16.93
CA GLY A 148 -0.10 -9.00 18.12
C GLY A 148 -0.56 -8.04 19.23
N ASP A 149 0.36 -7.24 19.74
CA ASP A 149 0.09 -6.25 20.81
C ASP A 149 -0.06 -4.80 20.27
N VAL A 150 -0.11 -4.62 18.94
CA VAL A 150 -0.13 -3.30 18.31
C VAL A 150 -1.48 -3.03 17.64
N ALA A 151 -2.04 -1.84 17.88
CA ALA A 151 -3.29 -1.42 17.28
C ALA A 151 -3.16 -1.32 15.75
N ALA A 152 -4.09 -1.95 15.03
CA ALA A 152 -4.14 -1.95 13.58
C ALA A 152 -4.56 -0.58 13.03
N CYS A 153 -4.16 -0.29 11.80
CA CYS A 153 -4.52 0.91 11.04
C CYS A 153 -5.21 0.56 9.72
N TRP A 154 -5.61 1.61 9.01
CA TRP A 154 -6.17 1.51 7.66
C TRP A 154 -5.06 1.51 6.63
N TRP A 155 -5.36 0.97 5.43
CA TRP A 155 -4.51 1.14 4.27
C TRP A 155 -5.32 1.11 2.98
N TRP A 156 -4.89 1.92 2.00
CA TRP A 156 -5.59 2.12 0.75
C TRP A 156 -5.52 0.92 -0.18
N LEU A 157 -6.61 0.69 -0.91
CA LEU A 157 -6.66 -0.12 -2.11
C LEU A 157 -6.72 0.78 -3.35
N ARG A 158 -6.37 0.27 -4.53
CA ARG A 158 -6.49 1.03 -5.76
C ARG A 158 -7.88 0.96 -6.40
N SER A 159 -8.71 -0.01 -6.03
CA SER A 159 -10.10 -0.09 -6.51
C SER A 159 -10.90 1.13 -6.07
N PRO A 160 -11.83 1.63 -6.91
CA PRO A 160 -12.68 2.75 -6.52
C PRO A 160 -13.61 2.35 -5.37
N GLY A 161 -14.00 3.32 -4.55
CA GLY A 161 -14.96 3.14 -3.45
C GLY A 161 -16.43 3.21 -3.93
N ASP A 162 -17.33 3.51 -3.01
CA ASP A 162 -18.77 3.66 -3.26
C ASP A 162 -19.11 4.86 -4.16
N ARG A 163 -18.23 5.84 -4.21
CA ARG A 163 -18.32 7.07 -5.01
C ARG A 163 -17.07 7.29 -5.83
N GLN A 164 -17.20 8.03 -6.93
CA GLN A 164 -16.09 8.26 -7.85
C GLN A 164 -14.95 9.13 -7.26
N ASN A 165 -15.19 9.82 -6.19
CA ASN A 165 -14.20 10.60 -5.43
C ASN A 165 -13.65 9.87 -4.20
N CYS A 166 -13.95 8.56 -4.05
CA CYS A 166 -13.49 7.70 -2.97
C CYS A 166 -12.73 6.50 -3.55
N ALA A 167 -11.74 6.03 -2.82
CA ALA A 167 -11.08 4.74 -3.05
C ALA A 167 -11.48 3.76 -1.96
N SER A 168 -11.49 2.48 -2.28
CA SER A 168 -11.63 1.41 -1.29
C SER A 168 -10.39 1.32 -0.40
N TYR A 169 -10.55 0.78 0.78
CA TYR A 169 -9.47 0.63 1.75
C TYR A 169 -9.69 -0.59 2.65
N ILE A 170 -8.65 -1.01 3.32
CA ILE A 170 -8.75 -2.01 4.38
C ILE A 170 -8.95 -1.31 5.72
N LEU A 171 -10.10 -1.55 6.33
CA LEU A 171 -10.47 -1.05 7.66
C LEU A 171 -10.22 -2.15 8.69
N TYR A 172 -9.05 -2.13 9.35
CA TYR A 172 -8.66 -3.13 10.36
C TYR A 172 -8.82 -4.59 9.89
N GLY A 173 -8.54 -4.85 8.60
CA GLY A 173 -8.66 -6.15 7.96
C GLY A 173 -9.89 -6.31 7.07
N ASN A 174 -11.00 -5.60 7.31
CA ASN A 174 -12.18 -5.62 6.44
C ASN A 174 -11.95 -4.75 5.20
N ILE A 175 -12.50 -5.19 4.08
CA ILE A 175 -12.54 -4.39 2.84
C ILE A 175 -13.75 -3.45 2.92
N ASP A 176 -13.53 -2.14 2.73
CA ASP A 176 -14.56 -1.11 2.76
C ASP A 176 -14.44 -0.14 1.57
#